data_099231ddcafc9e4b5f0df9c386ba6043
#
_entry.id   099231ddcafc9e4b5f0df9c386ba6043
#
_cell.length_a   1.000
_cell.length_b   1.000
_cell.length_c   1.000
_cell.angle_alpha   90.00
_cell.angle_beta   90.00
_cell.angle_gamma   90.00
#
_symmetry.space_group_name_H-M   'P 1'
#
loop_
_entity.id
_entity.type
_entity.pdbx_description
1 polymer ?
#
loop_
_entity_poly.entity_id
_entity_poly.type
_entity_poly.pdbx_seq_one_letter_code
_entity_poly.pdbx_strand_id
1 'polypeptide(L)'
;MQGKKESTRVQIRKDAKKIADITIPYAWKESDWPDALLRIRSAAKAYEESNQKLDIKTCFNIAHTVSSKTEINWEETIEAYREFKKDRVKDSTWRSKYHPVFKNVIKATRNSSKAPLNGPALCKVALKKWQQGTPIRRHMRLALFGFLRFCVQEQQFESTWLPPAVTDKDLVTTKKRIGYPLTDSQILRLLDSFPVDEIGNKWRFAFQCIAVYGLRPEDLRTIHTRNGGHEIWTNYQKSRGGKKGEKTEARRLYPLLVHDIDGPINWHLKEQLAICEKQGLNLLPPLGKEGNAGDACRTYLSRRKVWEAIRKEVSRENQELTAYSFRHRYAYYGHNRPKADGSYRAPKQIADAMGHTLDTHLLSYSRFQTKDLASAFDETSLLVKGTF
;
A
#
# COMPACT_ATOMS: atom_id res chain seq x y z
N MET A 1 38.64 25.66 8.54
CA MET A 1 38.36 26.26 7.20
C MET A 1 36.93 26.74 7.20
N GLN A 2 36.71 28.05 7.27
CA GLN A 2 35.37 28.64 7.08
C GLN A 2 35.05 28.59 5.59
N GLY A 3 34.07 27.76 5.22
CA GLY A 3 33.58 27.69 3.86
C GLY A 3 33.02 29.01 3.40
N LYS A 4 33.50 29.55 2.28
CA LYS A 4 32.94 30.73 1.61
C LYS A 4 31.45 30.54 1.44
N LYS A 5 30.61 31.41 2.03
CA LYS A 5 29.17 31.46 1.73
C LYS A 5 29.04 31.75 0.24
N GLU A 6 28.55 30.77 -0.51
CA GLU A 6 28.21 30.95 -1.92
C GLU A 6 27.05 31.94 -2.03
N SER A 7 27.27 33.06 -2.67
CA SER A 7 26.29 34.14 -2.84
C SER A 7 26.35 34.67 -4.27
N THR A 8 25.20 35.09 -4.81
CA THR A 8 25.08 35.63 -6.16
C THR A 8 24.76 37.13 -6.08
N ARG A 9 25.47 37.93 -6.88
CA ARG A 9 25.19 39.33 -7.04
C ARG A 9 24.17 39.54 -8.15
N VAL A 10 23.04 40.18 -7.83
CA VAL A 10 21.96 40.49 -8.76
C VAL A 10 21.96 41.99 -9.03
N GLN A 11 22.10 42.36 -10.30
CA GLN A 11 22.05 43.75 -10.73
C GLN A 11 20.69 44.02 -11.39
N ILE A 12 19.97 45.01 -10.88
CA ILE A 12 18.66 45.39 -11.40
C ILE A 12 18.81 46.69 -12.19
N ARG A 13 18.29 46.67 -13.42
CA ARG A 13 18.34 47.79 -14.37
C ARG A 13 16.94 48.15 -14.83
N LYS A 14 16.64 49.44 -15.01
CA LYS A 14 15.47 49.96 -15.70
C LYS A 14 15.95 50.98 -16.74
N ASP A 15 15.44 50.86 -17.96
CA ASP A 15 15.84 51.76 -19.05
C ASP A 15 17.37 51.91 -19.22
N ALA A 16 18.06 50.75 -19.21
CA ALA A 16 19.50 50.63 -19.25
C ALA A 16 20.28 51.25 -18.05
N LYS A 17 19.62 51.96 -17.18
CA LYS A 17 20.24 52.52 -15.96
C LYS A 17 20.18 51.53 -14.77
N LYS A 18 21.30 51.42 -14.09
CA LYS A 18 21.42 50.58 -12.88
C LYS A 18 20.58 51.22 -11.75
N ILE A 19 19.61 50.47 -11.20
CA ILE A 19 18.76 50.91 -10.11
C ILE A 19 19.29 50.37 -8.77
N ALA A 20 19.68 49.12 -8.73
CA ALA A 20 20.15 48.46 -7.51
C ALA A 20 21.16 47.34 -7.79
N ASP A 21 21.93 47.04 -6.75
CA ASP A 21 22.91 45.96 -6.74
C ASP A 21 22.77 45.22 -5.40
N ILE A 22 22.37 43.97 -5.46
CA ILE A 22 21.99 43.21 -4.28
C ILE A 22 22.70 41.87 -4.30
N THR A 23 23.23 41.45 -3.16
CA THR A 23 23.78 40.11 -2.99
C THR A 23 22.76 39.23 -2.31
N ILE A 24 22.36 38.14 -3.01
CA ILE A 24 21.46 37.15 -2.48
C ILE A 24 22.24 35.92 -1.99
N PRO A 25 21.81 35.25 -0.88
CA PRO A 25 22.54 34.14 -0.26
C PRO A 25 22.26 32.80 -0.97
N TYR A 26 22.37 32.80 -2.29
CA TYR A 26 22.20 31.62 -3.11
C TYR A 26 23.37 31.53 -4.10
N ALA A 27 23.87 30.32 -4.31
CA ALA A 27 24.85 30.08 -5.37
C ALA A 27 24.17 30.15 -6.77
N TRP A 28 24.93 30.55 -7.79
CA TRP A 28 24.44 30.53 -9.16
C TRP A 28 24.54 29.11 -9.72
N LYS A 29 23.68 28.21 -9.24
CA LYS A 29 23.58 26.81 -9.67
C LYS A 29 22.11 26.38 -9.75
N GLU A 30 21.82 25.40 -10.60
CA GLU A 30 20.47 24.93 -10.91
C GLU A 30 19.66 24.51 -9.66
N SER A 31 20.32 23.98 -8.63
CA SER A 31 19.67 23.60 -7.38
C SER A 31 19.10 24.76 -6.58
N ASP A 32 19.66 25.96 -6.73
CA ASP A 32 19.34 27.15 -5.93
C ASP A 32 18.46 28.14 -6.70
N TRP A 33 18.33 28.00 -8.02
CA TRP A 33 17.53 28.91 -8.86
C TRP A 33 16.06 29.06 -8.46
N PRO A 34 15.32 27.99 -8.10
CA PRO A 34 13.92 28.17 -7.71
C PRO A 34 13.76 29.12 -6.51
N ASP A 35 14.60 28.99 -5.50
CA ASP A 35 14.54 29.80 -4.29
C ASP A 35 15.01 31.24 -4.56
N ALA A 36 16.06 31.39 -5.36
CA ALA A 36 16.55 32.70 -5.79
C ALA A 36 15.51 33.47 -6.61
N LEU A 37 14.86 32.81 -7.59
CA LEU A 37 13.81 33.40 -8.41
C LEU A 37 12.56 33.76 -7.62
N LEU A 38 12.16 32.92 -6.68
CA LEU A 38 11.02 33.19 -5.80
C LEU A 38 11.27 34.49 -5.01
N ARG A 39 12.45 34.62 -4.45
CA ARG A 39 12.82 35.79 -3.66
C ARG A 39 12.90 37.08 -4.50
N ILE A 40 13.46 36.99 -5.72
CA ILE A 40 13.48 38.10 -6.66
C ILE A 40 12.04 38.54 -7.03
N ARG A 41 11.15 37.59 -7.33
CA ARG A 41 9.75 37.87 -7.64
C ARG A 41 8.99 38.48 -6.47
N SER A 42 9.20 37.99 -5.27
CA SER A 42 8.56 38.54 -4.06
C SER A 42 9.01 39.96 -3.79
N ALA A 43 10.30 40.26 -4.00
CA ALA A 43 10.83 41.60 -3.86
C ALA A 43 10.28 42.54 -4.96
N ALA A 44 10.18 42.08 -6.20
CA ALA A 44 9.57 42.84 -7.29
C ALA A 44 8.09 43.17 -7.01
N LYS A 45 7.31 42.20 -6.53
CA LYS A 45 5.93 42.39 -6.11
C LYS A 45 5.81 43.44 -4.98
N ALA A 46 6.64 43.35 -3.94
CA ALA A 46 6.65 44.31 -2.86
C ALA A 46 7.03 45.73 -3.33
N TYR A 47 7.91 45.82 -4.33
CA TYR A 47 8.24 47.12 -4.96
C TYR A 47 7.06 47.71 -5.72
N GLU A 48 6.36 46.90 -6.51
CA GLU A 48 5.14 47.29 -7.23
C GLU A 48 3.99 47.70 -6.28
N GLU A 49 3.73 46.88 -5.26
CA GLU A 49 2.69 47.12 -4.25
C GLU A 49 2.95 48.38 -3.44
N SER A 50 4.21 48.77 -3.26
CA SER A 50 4.58 50.04 -2.63
C SER A 50 4.38 51.28 -3.53
N ASN A 51 3.87 51.10 -4.76
CA ASN A 51 3.87 52.11 -5.83
C ASN A 51 5.28 52.72 -6.06
N GLN A 52 6.31 51.86 -6.01
CA GLN A 52 7.72 52.21 -6.24
C GLN A 52 8.31 53.21 -5.20
N LYS A 53 7.63 53.35 -4.03
CA LYS A 53 8.11 54.23 -2.96
C LYS A 53 9.19 53.61 -2.08
N LEU A 54 9.26 52.31 -1.96
CA LEU A 54 10.27 51.61 -1.23
C LEU A 54 11.49 51.34 -2.14
N ASP A 55 12.69 51.46 -1.58
CA ASP A 55 13.88 51.03 -2.31
C ASP A 55 13.91 49.49 -2.45
N ILE A 56 14.53 49.01 -3.53
CA ILE A 56 14.56 47.60 -3.86
C ILE A 56 15.28 46.75 -2.81
N LYS A 57 16.27 47.31 -2.10
CA LYS A 57 16.96 46.61 -1.03
C LYS A 57 16.05 46.36 0.17
N THR A 58 15.23 47.37 0.50
CA THR A 58 14.16 47.26 1.51
C THR A 58 13.12 46.26 1.08
N CYS A 59 12.70 46.23 -0.18
CA CYS A 59 11.78 45.21 -0.71
C CYS A 59 12.36 43.79 -0.63
N PHE A 60 13.65 43.60 -0.87
CA PHE A 60 14.32 42.33 -0.65
C PHE A 60 14.35 41.90 0.82
N ASN A 61 14.52 42.87 1.73
CA ASN A 61 14.50 42.62 3.19
C ASN A 61 13.07 42.30 3.66
N ILE A 62 12.07 43.03 3.14
CA ILE A 62 10.65 42.76 3.40
C ILE A 62 10.27 41.35 2.86
N ALA A 63 10.66 41.01 1.62
CA ALA A 63 10.47 39.70 1.07
C ALA A 63 11.16 38.60 1.91
N HIS A 64 12.28 38.91 2.56
CA HIS A 64 12.90 38.03 3.54
C HIS A 64 12.07 37.93 4.83
N THR A 65 11.50 39.04 5.29
CA THR A 65 10.72 39.11 6.53
C THR A 65 9.28 38.57 6.34
N VAL A 66 8.68 38.81 5.19
CA VAL A 66 7.35 38.24 4.84
C VAL A 66 7.44 36.74 4.63
N SER A 67 8.51 36.25 4.01
CA SER A 67 8.83 34.81 3.95
C SER A 67 9.16 34.22 5.33
N SER A 68 9.56 35.03 6.30
CA SER A 68 9.84 34.63 7.69
C SER A 68 8.67 34.85 8.64
N LYS A 69 7.59 35.51 8.23
CA LYS A 69 6.54 36.02 9.13
C LYS A 69 5.31 35.11 9.31
N THR A 70 5.19 34.04 8.63
CA THR A 70 4.32 32.96 9.09
C THR A 70 5.22 31.75 9.34
N GLU A 71 5.72 31.66 10.56
CA GLU A 71 6.36 30.44 11.04
C GLU A 71 5.29 29.34 10.94
N ILE A 72 5.41 28.53 9.88
CA ILE A 72 4.45 27.47 9.60
C ILE A 72 4.57 26.47 10.74
N ASN A 73 3.53 26.33 11.54
CA ASN A 73 3.44 25.26 12.52
C ASN A 73 3.09 23.96 11.79
N TRP A 74 4.12 23.26 11.33
CA TRP A 74 3.97 22.00 10.59
C TRP A 74 3.31 20.92 11.41
N GLU A 75 3.54 20.84 12.71
CA GLU A 75 2.95 19.84 13.60
C GLU A 75 1.43 20.04 13.70
N GLU A 76 1.00 21.26 13.93
CA GLU A 76 -0.41 21.62 13.96
C GLU A 76 -1.09 21.41 12.59
N THR A 77 -0.43 21.81 11.51
CA THR A 77 -0.95 21.62 10.13
C THR A 77 -1.10 20.15 9.79
N ILE A 78 -0.16 19.28 10.21
CA ILE A 78 -0.25 17.83 10.00
C ILE A 78 -1.41 17.24 10.82
N GLU A 79 -1.63 17.72 12.05
CA GLU A 79 -2.76 17.24 12.85
C GLU A 79 -4.11 17.72 12.26
N ALA A 80 -4.19 18.95 11.76
CA ALA A 80 -5.35 19.43 11.03
C ALA A 80 -5.63 18.55 9.78
N TYR A 81 -4.59 18.14 9.06
CA TYR A 81 -4.75 17.23 7.93
C TYR A 81 -5.19 15.82 8.37
N ARG A 82 -4.72 15.36 9.52
CA ARG A 82 -5.16 14.08 10.09
C ARG A 82 -6.65 14.11 10.41
N GLU A 83 -7.11 15.16 11.05
CA GLU A 83 -8.53 15.34 11.34
C GLU A 83 -9.37 15.43 10.06
N PHE A 84 -8.91 16.20 9.05
CA PHE A 84 -9.54 16.26 7.72
C PHE A 84 -9.65 14.88 7.04
N LYS A 85 -8.71 13.98 7.30
CA LYS A 85 -8.70 12.61 6.75
C LYS A 85 -9.37 11.56 7.64
N LYS A 86 -9.75 11.89 8.86
CA LYS A 86 -10.20 10.97 9.91
C LYS A 86 -11.28 9.99 9.44
N ASP A 87 -12.27 10.49 8.74
CA ASP A 87 -13.39 9.68 8.24
C ASP A 87 -13.05 8.81 7.03
N ARG A 88 -11.93 9.06 6.37
CA ARG A 88 -11.54 8.40 5.12
C ARG A 88 -10.34 7.47 5.28
N VAL A 89 -9.54 7.66 6.33
CA VAL A 89 -8.27 6.96 6.53
C VAL A 89 -8.25 6.29 7.90
N LYS A 90 -8.11 4.95 7.93
CA LYS A 90 -7.95 4.19 9.17
C LYS A 90 -6.60 4.53 9.83
N ASP A 91 -6.53 4.48 11.18
CA ASP A 91 -5.31 4.73 11.94
C ASP A 91 -4.13 3.83 11.53
N SER A 92 -4.38 2.57 11.18
CA SER A 92 -3.34 1.68 10.67
C SER A 92 -2.74 2.18 9.34
N THR A 93 -3.58 2.74 8.46
CA THR A 93 -3.13 3.34 7.20
C THR A 93 -2.38 4.64 7.46
N TRP A 94 -2.87 5.49 8.39
CA TRP A 94 -2.16 6.69 8.79
C TRP A 94 -0.76 6.37 9.29
N ARG A 95 -0.64 5.45 10.25
CA ARG A 95 0.66 5.02 10.80
C ARG A 95 1.62 4.46 9.75
N SER A 96 1.12 3.70 8.78
CA SER A 96 1.98 3.02 7.79
C SER A 96 2.30 3.85 6.54
N LYS A 97 1.40 4.76 6.12
CA LYS A 97 1.52 5.46 4.84
C LYS A 97 1.64 6.99 4.94
N TYR A 98 1.24 7.59 6.05
CA TYR A 98 1.26 9.04 6.25
C TYR A 98 2.34 9.45 7.26
N HIS A 99 2.29 8.89 8.45
CA HIS A 99 3.23 9.23 9.53
C HIS A 99 4.72 9.16 9.11
N PRO A 100 5.20 8.15 8.33
CA PRO A 100 6.62 8.10 7.97
C PRO A 100 7.10 9.30 7.15
N VAL A 101 6.29 9.82 6.22
CA VAL A 101 6.66 10.97 5.40
C VAL A 101 6.52 12.27 6.20
N PHE A 102 5.52 12.39 7.05
CA PHE A 102 5.33 13.57 7.90
C PHE A 102 6.43 13.71 8.96
N LYS A 103 6.92 12.60 9.51
CA LYS A 103 8.13 12.63 10.34
C LYS A 103 9.34 13.25 9.61
N ASN A 104 9.46 12.98 8.30
CA ASN A 104 10.51 13.61 7.49
C ASN A 104 10.21 15.08 7.20
N VAL A 105 8.95 15.47 7.02
CA VAL A 105 8.55 16.89 6.90
C VAL A 105 8.98 17.66 8.15
N ILE A 106 8.56 17.23 9.34
CA ILE A 106 8.94 17.85 10.61
C ILE A 106 10.47 17.94 10.74
N LYS A 107 11.19 16.86 10.44
CA LYS A 107 12.66 16.88 10.49
C LYS A 107 13.27 17.90 9.53
N ALA A 108 12.72 18.03 8.32
CA ALA A 108 13.23 18.94 7.30
C ALA A 108 12.96 20.42 7.64
N THR A 109 11.90 20.71 8.40
CA THR A 109 11.43 22.07 8.69
C THR A 109 11.86 22.60 10.06
N ARG A 110 12.38 21.74 10.95
CA ARG A 110 12.85 22.15 12.29
C ARG A 110 13.98 23.19 12.30
N ASN A 111 14.84 23.17 11.29
CA ASN A 111 15.96 24.09 11.21
C ASN A 111 15.61 25.21 10.23
N SER A 112 15.22 26.36 10.74
CA SER A 112 14.76 27.50 9.95
C SER A 112 15.77 27.98 8.89
N SER A 113 17.07 27.85 9.15
CA SER A 113 18.12 28.28 8.19
C SER A 113 18.28 27.35 6.98
N LYS A 114 17.80 26.10 7.06
CA LYS A 114 17.90 25.09 6.00
C LYS A 114 16.53 24.51 5.61
N ALA A 115 15.44 25.06 6.16
CA ALA A 115 14.10 24.63 5.87
C ALA A 115 13.75 24.85 4.40
N PRO A 116 13.05 23.90 3.76
CA PRO A 116 12.52 24.08 2.41
C PRO A 116 11.56 25.27 2.36
N LEU A 117 11.68 26.12 1.35
CA LEU A 117 10.90 27.36 1.20
C LEU A 117 9.66 27.16 0.28
N ASN A 118 9.47 26.00 -0.28
CA ASN A 118 8.34 25.68 -1.18
C ASN A 118 8.06 24.19 -1.22
N GLY A 119 6.90 23.83 -1.80
CA GLY A 119 6.43 22.44 -1.92
C GLY A 119 7.40 21.52 -2.68
N PRO A 120 7.93 21.89 -3.85
CA PRO A 120 8.91 21.08 -4.58
C PRO A 120 10.18 20.79 -3.77
N ALA A 121 10.75 21.79 -3.10
CA ALA A 121 11.93 21.61 -2.25
C ALA A 121 11.63 20.68 -1.06
N LEU A 122 10.47 20.87 -0.41
CA LEU A 122 10.03 20.00 0.68
C LEU A 122 9.86 18.55 0.19
N CYS A 123 9.25 18.33 -0.96
CA CYS A 123 9.09 17.02 -1.56
C CYS A 123 10.44 16.33 -1.82
N LYS A 124 11.42 17.06 -2.36
CA LYS A 124 12.77 16.55 -2.62
C LYS A 124 13.43 16.04 -1.34
N VAL A 125 13.35 16.81 -0.26
CA VAL A 125 13.98 16.45 1.03
C VAL A 125 13.20 15.35 1.75
N ALA A 126 11.90 15.49 1.90
CA ALA A 126 11.07 14.56 2.67
C ALA A 126 10.99 13.16 2.04
N LEU A 127 11.09 13.05 0.71
CA LEU A 127 11.05 11.78 -0.02
C LEU A 127 12.44 11.16 -0.25
N LYS A 128 13.54 11.83 0.10
CA LYS A 128 14.92 11.38 -0.17
C LYS A 128 15.21 9.96 0.33
N LYS A 129 14.62 9.57 1.46
CA LYS A 129 14.84 8.26 2.09
C LYS A 129 14.39 7.09 1.21
N TRP A 130 13.38 7.27 0.36
CA TRP A 130 12.81 6.18 -0.44
C TRP A 130 13.32 6.23 -1.88
N GLN A 131 13.77 5.07 -2.36
CA GLN A 131 14.28 4.94 -3.73
C GLN A 131 13.19 5.23 -4.76
N GLN A 132 13.55 5.95 -5.83
CA GLN A 132 12.67 6.21 -6.98
C GLN A 132 12.21 4.90 -7.63
N GLY A 133 11.05 4.93 -8.27
CA GLY A 133 10.46 3.77 -8.93
C GLY A 133 9.88 2.70 -8.00
N THR A 134 9.94 2.88 -6.67
CA THR A 134 9.40 1.91 -5.72
C THR A 134 7.95 2.19 -5.30
N PRO A 135 7.12 1.16 -5.01
CA PRO A 135 5.76 1.34 -4.53
C PRO A 135 5.68 2.13 -3.22
N ILE A 136 6.65 1.95 -2.32
CA ILE A 136 6.70 2.67 -1.05
C ILE A 136 6.88 4.17 -1.28
N ARG A 137 7.82 4.57 -2.15
CA ARG A 137 8.00 5.99 -2.50
C ARG A 137 6.73 6.58 -3.11
N ARG A 138 6.05 5.84 -4.01
CA ARG A 138 4.77 6.27 -4.57
C ARG A 138 3.74 6.54 -3.47
N HIS A 139 3.60 5.67 -2.47
CA HIS A 139 2.67 5.88 -1.36
C HIS A 139 3.02 7.11 -0.53
N MET A 140 4.31 7.29 -0.18
CA MET A 140 4.77 8.46 0.58
C MET A 140 4.57 9.76 -0.20
N ARG A 141 4.84 9.74 -1.50
CA ARG A 141 4.59 10.88 -2.39
C ARG A 141 3.11 11.25 -2.45
N LEU A 142 2.22 10.27 -2.64
CA LEU A 142 0.78 10.53 -2.69
C LEU A 142 0.28 11.14 -1.37
N ALA A 143 0.77 10.66 -0.23
CA ALA A 143 0.43 11.22 1.08
C ALA A 143 0.92 12.67 1.20
N LEU A 144 2.16 12.95 0.83
CA LEU A 144 2.76 14.29 0.90
C LEU A 144 2.09 15.26 -0.09
N PHE A 145 1.82 14.83 -1.32
CA PHE A 145 1.16 15.66 -2.33
C PHE A 145 -0.28 16.01 -1.92
N GLY A 146 -0.99 15.05 -1.33
CA GLY A 146 -2.32 15.30 -0.78
C GLY A 146 -2.30 16.31 0.37
N PHE A 147 -1.30 16.22 1.22
CA PHE A 147 -1.08 17.16 2.31
C PHE A 147 -0.78 18.58 1.81
N LEU A 148 0.16 18.72 0.87
CA LEU A 148 0.52 20.04 0.33
C LEU A 148 -0.64 20.72 -0.40
N ARG A 149 -1.47 19.95 -1.10
CA ARG A 149 -2.71 20.49 -1.68
C ARG A 149 -3.67 20.97 -0.59
N PHE A 150 -3.84 20.20 0.48
CA PHE A 150 -4.65 20.60 1.63
C PHE A 150 -4.10 21.89 2.25
N CYS A 151 -2.80 22.03 2.42
CA CYS A 151 -2.19 23.24 2.96
C CYS A 151 -2.57 24.49 2.12
N VAL A 152 -2.54 24.39 0.80
CA VAL A 152 -2.89 25.50 -0.09
C VAL A 152 -4.40 25.73 -0.14
N GLN A 153 -5.21 24.68 -0.23
CA GLN A 153 -6.64 24.79 -0.43
C GLN A 153 -7.44 25.10 0.83
N GLU A 154 -7.04 24.52 1.97
CA GLU A 154 -7.80 24.60 3.23
C GLU A 154 -7.08 25.44 4.31
N GLN A 155 -5.76 25.54 4.25
CA GLN A 155 -4.96 26.25 5.25
C GLN A 155 -4.38 27.58 4.73
N GLN A 156 -4.82 28.03 3.55
CA GLN A 156 -4.43 29.31 2.93
C GLN A 156 -2.91 29.51 2.75
N PHE A 157 -2.16 28.40 2.57
CA PHE A 157 -0.76 28.48 2.21
C PHE A 157 -0.62 29.06 0.81
N GLU A 158 0.49 29.76 0.57
CA GLU A 158 0.81 30.25 -0.76
C GLU A 158 0.87 29.10 -1.81
N SER A 159 0.53 29.42 -3.06
CA SER A 159 0.56 28.44 -4.17
C SER A 159 1.94 27.84 -4.42
N THR A 160 3.01 28.46 -3.94
CA THR A 160 4.39 27.96 -3.94
C THR A 160 4.54 26.64 -3.17
N TRP A 161 3.62 26.34 -2.26
CA TRP A 161 3.57 25.09 -1.52
C TRP A 161 2.87 23.96 -2.27
N LEU A 162 2.32 24.19 -3.46
CA LEU A 162 1.79 23.10 -4.28
C LEU A 162 2.89 22.08 -4.60
N PRO A 163 2.54 20.78 -4.64
CA PRO A 163 3.50 19.76 -5.03
C PRO A 163 3.90 19.91 -6.50
N PRO A 164 5.11 19.45 -6.88
CA PRO A 164 5.54 19.47 -8.27
C PRO A 164 4.66 18.55 -9.13
N ALA A 165 4.67 18.76 -10.44
CA ALA A 165 4.05 17.85 -11.39
C ALA A 165 4.66 16.44 -11.26
N VAL A 166 3.84 15.44 -11.54
CA VAL A 166 4.30 14.03 -11.59
C VAL A 166 5.07 13.82 -12.88
N THR A 167 6.26 13.26 -12.79
CA THR A 167 7.13 12.94 -13.93
C THR A 167 7.27 11.44 -14.11
N ASP A 168 7.81 11.00 -15.25
CA ASP A 168 8.08 9.58 -15.53
C ASP A 168 9.00 8.94 -14.47
N LYS A 169 9.93 9.72 -13.89
CA LYS A 169 10.80 9.29 -12.79
C LYS A 169 10.01 8.89 -11.52
N ASP A 170 8.77 9.32 -11.43
CA ASP A 170 7.86 9.01 -10.33
C ASP A 170 7.02 7.75 -10.55
N LEU A 171 7.04 7.19 -11.76
CA LEU A 171 6.35 5.95 -12.06
C LEU A 171 6.98 4.78 -11.31
N VAL A 172 6.16 3.79 -10.97
CA VAL A 172 6.66 2.56 -10.34
C VAL A 172 7.26 1.67 -11.42
N THR A 173 8.58 1.51 -11.38
CA THR A 173 9.35 0.69 -12.34
C THR A 173 9.72 -0.68 -11.78
N THR A 174 9.66 -0.87 -10.46
CA THR A 174 9.94 -2.16 -9.85
C THR A 174 8.85 -3.17 -10.19
N LYS A 175 9.23 -4.27 -10.84
CA LYS A 175 8.31 -5.36 -11.13
C LYS A 175 7.75 -5.93 -9.80
N LYS A 176 6.43 -6.05 -9.71
CA LYS A 176 5.79 -6.72 -8.58
C LYS A 176 6.19 -8.20 -8.61
N ARG A 177 6.75 -8.69 -7.52
CA ARG A 177 7.00 -10.13 -7.39
C ARG A 177 5.68 -10.88 -7.48
N ILE A 178 5.74 -12.03 -8.16
CA ILE A 178 4.58 -12.88 -8.35
C ILE A 178 4.39 -13.73 -7.10
N GLY A 179 3.22 -13.67 -6.47
CA GLY A 179 2.92 -14.52 -5.31
C GLY A 179 2.85 -15.99 -5.69
N TYR A 180 3.53 -16.83 -4.97
CA TYR A 180 3.59 -18.28 -5.19
C TYR A 180 2.35 -18.97 -4.64
N PRO A 181 1.67 -19.87 -5.39
CA PRO A 181 0.65 -20.75 -4.85
C PRO A 181 1.33 -21.97 -4.21
N LEU A 182 1.14 -22.21 -2.91
CA LEU A 182 1.64 -23.43 -2.27
C LEU A 182 1.03 -24.67 -2.92
N THR A 183 1.84 -25.71 -3.08
CA THR A 183 1.33 -27.05 -3.44
C THR A 183 0.69 -27.72 -2.22
N ASP A 184 -0.17 -28.71 -2.46
CA ASP A 184 -0.82 -29.45 -1.39
C ASP A 184 0.21 -30.18 -0.53
N SER A 185 1.22 -30.81 -1.12
CA SER A 185 2.31 -31.47 -0.40
C SER A 185 3.16 -30.51 0.46
N GLN A 186 3.40 -29.29 -0.02
CA GLN A 186 4.07 -28.25 0.77
C GLN A 186 3.23 -27.83 1.99
N ILE A 187 1.91 -27.73 1.83
CA ILE A 187 1.01 -27.41 2.94
C ILE A 187 1.02 -28.51 3.98
N LEU A 188 0.93 -29.78 3.59
CA LEU A 188 0.96 -30.93 4.50
C LEU A 188 2.28 -30.96 5.27
N ARG A 189 3.42 -30.93 4.56
CA ARG A 189 4.75 -30.86 5.17
C ARG A 189 4.91 -29.72 6.15
N LEU A 190 4.32 -28.58 5.85
CA LEU A 190 4.38 -27.40 6.73
C LEU A 190 3.50 -27.58 7.97
N LEU A 191 2.26 -28.04 7.82
CA LEU A 191 1.35 -28.26 8.94
C LEU A 191 1.87 -29.35 9.90
N ASP A 192 2.49 -30.41 9.38
CA ASP A 192 3.10 -31.48 10.17
C ASP A 192 4.28 -30.96 11.02
N SER A 193 4.97 -29.90 10.54
CA SER A 193 6.06 -29.29 11.27
C SER A 193 5.63 -28.39 12.45
N PHE A 194 4.34 -28.17 12.63
CA PHE A 194 3.84 -27.34 13.73
C PHE A 194 3.90 -28.11 15.07
N PRO A 195 4.19 -27.45 16.19
CA PRO A 195 4.18 -28.07 17.50
C PRO A 195 2.84 -28.74 17.82
N VAL A 196 2.91 -29.84 18.57
CA VAL A 196 1.72 -30.57 19.06
C VAL A 196 1.37 -30.05 20.45
N ASP A 197 1.11 -28.74 20.53
CA ASP A 197 0.64 -28.06 21.72
C ASP A 197 -0.62 -27.24 21.41
N GLU A 198 -1.24 -26.64 22.40
CA GLU A 198 -2.46 -25.85 22.22
C GLU A 198 -2.28 -24.74 21.17
N ILE A 199 -1.18 -24.00 21.25
CA ILE A 199 -0.91 -22.88 20.33
C ILE A 199 -0.60 -23.40 18.92
N GLY A 200 0.18 -24.46 18.79
CA GLY A 200 0.46 -25.10 17.51
C GLY A 200 -0.80 -25.64 16.85
N ASN A 201 -1.71 -26.24 17.62
CA ASN A 201 -2.99 -26.74 17.12
C ASN A 201 -3.91 -25.60 16.65
N LYS A 202 -3.95 -24.48 17.37
CA LYS A 202 -4.70 -23.28 16.95
C LYS A 202 -4.14 -22.71 15.64
N TRP A 203 -2.82 -22.67 15.48
CA TRP A 203 -2.20 -22.23 14.22
C TRP A 203 -2.44 -23.24 13.09
N ARG A 204 -2.41 -24.55 13.37
CA ARG A 204 -2.74 -25.59 12.40
C ARG A 204 -4.16 -25.39 11.89
N PHE A 205 -5.14 -25.27 12.77
CA PHE A 205 -6.53 -24.98 12.42
C PHE A 205 -6.65 -23.70 11.55
N ALA A 206 -6.00 -22.61 11.95
CA ALA A 206 -6.04 -21.35 11.22
C ALA A 206 -5.47 -21.49 9.78
N PHE A 207 -4.34 -22.14 9.60
CA PHE A 207 -3.76 -22.32 8.27
C PHE A 207 -4.52 -23.35 7.42
N GLN A 208 -5.10 -24.37 8.03
CA GLN A 208 -6.05 -25.26 7.35
C GLN A 208 -7.25 -24.47 6.83
N CYS A 209 -7.85 -23.60 7.64
CA CYS A 209 -8.93 -22.72 7.19
C CYS A 209 -8.52 -21.78 6.03
N ILE A 210 -7.33 -21.16 6.11
CA ILE A 210 -6.84 -20.31 5.02
C ILE A 210 -6.66 -21.12 3.74
N ALA A 211 -6.09 -22.33 3.82
CA ALA A 211 -5.86 -23.18 2.67
C ALA A 211 -7.16 -23.68 2.02
N VAL A 212 -8.09 -24.19 2.83
CA VAL A 212 -9.32 -24.84 2.37
C VAL A 212 -10.36 -23.83 1.88
N TYR A 213 -10.46 -22.65 2.53
CA TYR A 213 -11.49 -21.65 2.21
C TYR A 213 -10.93 -20.42 1.50
N GLY A 214 -9.63 -20.38 1.20
CA GLY A 214 -9.01 -19.25 0.51
C GLY A 214 -9.12 -17.93 1.28
N LEU A 215 -9.09 -17.96 2.61
CA LEU A 215 -9.28 -16.80 3.48
C LEU A 215 -8.11 -15.81 3.39
N ARG A 216 -8.39 -14.53 3.66
CA ARG A 216 -7.35 -13.61 4.11
C ARG A 216 -7.07 -13.89 5.59
N PRO A 217 -5.86 -13.64 6.10
CA PRO A 217 -5.61 -13.80 7.54
C PRO A 217 -6.61 -13.07 8.44
N GLU A 218 -7.07 -11.89 8.05
CA GLU A 218 -8.08 -11.14 8.81
C GLU A 218 -9.47 -11.76 8.80
N ASP A 219 -9.82 -12.51 7.73
CA ASP A 219 -11.11 -13.21 7.64
C ASP A 219 -11.27 -14.24 8.79
N LEU A 220 -10.16 -14.78 9.32
CA LEU A 220 -10.17 -15.72 10.45
C LEU A 220 -10.85 -15.16 11.70
N ARG A 221 -10.75 -13.84 11.97
CA ARG A 221 -11.33 -13.23 13.18
C ARG A 221 -12.85 -13.36 13.25
N THR A 222 -13.47 -13.55 12.12
CA THR A 222 -14.93 -13.48 11.99
C THR A 222 -15.52 -14.74 11.36
N ILE A 223 -14.75 -15.83 11.30
CA ILE A 223 -15.31 -17.12 10.89
C ILE A 223 -16.27 -17.63 11.95
N HIS A 224 -17.38 -18.15 11.52
CA HIS A 224 -18.42 -18.70 12.38
C HIS A 224 -19.28 -19.67 11.61
N THR A 225 -20.05 -20.49 12.31
CA THR A 225 -21.01 -21.39 11.69
C THR A 225 -22.41 -20.79 11.64
N ARG A 226 -23.21 -21.23 10.67
CA ARG A 226 -24.63 -20.92 10.53
C ARG A 226 -25.44 -22.19 10.25
N ASN A 227 -26.76 -22.05 10.29
CA ASN A 227 -27.69 -23.13 10.00
C ASN A 227 -27.38 -24.40 10.82
N GLY A 228 -27.25 -24.25 12.15
CA GLY A 228 -26.97 -25.37 13.04
C GLY A 228 -25.61 -26.03 12.86
N GLY A 229 -24.63 -25.32 12.31
CA GLY A 229 -23.29 -25.84 12.06
C GLY A 229 -23.10 -26.41 10.64
N HIS A 230 -24.13 -26.35 9.78
CA HIS A 230 -24.07 -26.89 8.42
C HIS A 230 -23.30 -25.99 7.44
N GLU A 231 -23.14 -24.72 7.76
CA GLU A 231 -22.45 -23.74 6.91
C GLU A 231 -21.37 -23.02 7.69
N ILE A 232 -20.28 -22.66 7.01
CA ILE A 232 -19.23 -21.78 7.56
C ILE A 232 -19.25 -20.46 6.82
N TRP A 233 -19.13 -19.36 7.56
CA TRP A 233 -19.23 -17.99 7.07
C TRP A 233 -18.10 -17.12 7.61
N THR A 234 -17.86 -15.98 6.96
CA THR A 234 -17.04 -14.89 7.50
C THR A 234 -17.76 -13.56 7.35
N ASN A 235 -17.69 -12.74 8.38
CA ASN A 235 -18.26 -11.39 8.41
C ASN A 235 -17.19 -10.31 8.21
N TYR A 236 -15.96 -10.68 7.83
CA TYR A 236 -14.91 -9.71 7.63
C TYR A 236 -15.27 -8.70 6.53
N GLN A 237 -15.34 -7.44 6.92
CA GLN A 237 -15.71 -6.33 6.05
C GLN A 237 -14.50 -5.47 5.75
N LYS A 238 -14.03 -5.52 4.51
CA LYS A 238 -13.01 -4.62 4.01
C LYS A 238 -13.67 -3.38 3.40
N SER A 239 -13.33 -2.19 3.88
CA SER A 239 -13.78 -0.94 3.22
C SER A 239 -13.22 -0.86 1.80
N ARG A 240 -14.06 -0.70 0.81
CA ARG A 240 -13.67 -0.54 -0.60
C ARG A 240 -13.17 0.88 -0.83
N GLY A 241 -11.88 1.01 -1.26
CA GLY A 241 -11.35 2.15 -2.02
C GLY A 241 -11.69 3.58 -1.54
N GLY A 242 -11.75 3.84 -0.24
CA GLY A 242 -11.94 5.20 0.29
C GLY A 242 -13.37 5.74 0.26
N LYS A 243 -14.35 4.98 -0.20
CA LYS A 243 -15.76 5.36 -0.04
C LYS A 243 -16.23 5.03 1.38
N LYS A 244 -16.72 6.04 2.09
CA LYS A 244 -17.29 5.93 3.42
C LYS A 244 -18.54 5.05 3.33
N GLY A 245 -18.54 3.89 3.99
CA GLY A 245 -19.73 3.04 4.10
C GLY A 245 -19.78 1.78 3.23
N GLU A 246 -19.03 1.68 2.11
CA GLU A 246 -19.00 0.44 1.34
C GLU A 246 -18.14 -0.62 2.03
N LYS A 247 -18.77 -1.57 2.67
CA LYS A 247 -18.14 -2.75 3.27
C LYS A 247 -18.45 -3.97 2.42
N THR A 248 -17.50 -4.91 2.34
CA THR A 248 -17.79 -6.21 1.72
C THR A 248 -18.83 -6.93 2.57
N GLU A 249 -19.80 -7.58 1.94
CA GLU A 249 -20.84 -8.36 2.64
C GLU A 249 -20.24 -9.60 3.29
N ALA A 250 -20.97 -10.10 4.32
CA ALA A 250 -20.72 -11.42 4.87
C ALA A 250 -20.86 -12.47 3.77
N ARG A 251 -19.98 -13.48 3.77
CA ARG A 251 -20.01 -14.51 2.73
C ARG A 251 -19.91 -15.91 3.31
N ARG A 252 -20.62 -16.83 2.66
CA ARG A 252 -20.43 -18.27 2.86
C ARG A 252 -19.07 -18.70 2.33
N LEU A 253 -18.45 -19.66 3.01
CA LEU A 253 -17.16 -20.23 2.64
C LEU A 253 -17.36 -21.59 1.98
N TYR A 254 -16.71 -21.78 0.84
CA TYR A 254 -16.79 -23.01 0.05
C TYR A 254 -15.45 -23.74 0.11
N PRO A 255 -15.41 -25.02 0.54
CA PRO A 255 -14.15 -25.73 0.70
C PRO A 255 -13.56 -26.16 -0.64
N LEU A 256 -12.24 -26.00 -0.77
CA LEU A 256 -11.41 -26.62 -1.79
C LEU A 256 -10.33 -27.44 -1.07
N LEU A 257 -10.61 -28.73 -0.85
CA LEU A 257 -9.83 -29.59 0.03
C LEU A 257 -8.37 -29.69 -0.43
N VAL A 258 -7.47 -29.85 0.52
CA VAL A 258 -6.06 -30.22 0.29
C VAL A 258 -6.03 -31.72 0.02
N HIS A 259 -5.21 -32.14 -0.93
CA HIS A 259 -5.06 -33.55 -1.30
C HIS A 259 -3.68 -34.07 -0.87
N ASP A 260 -3.63 -35.30 -0.44
CA ASP A 260 -2.41 -36.10 -0.41
C ASP A 260 -2.42 -37.18 -1.54
N ILE A 261 -1.61 -38.19 -1.39
CA ILE A 261 -1.51 -39.29 -2.37
C ILE A 261 -2.82 -40.07 -2.46
N ASP A 262 -3.52 -40.20 -1.34
CA ASP A 262 -4.76 -41.02 -1.24
C ASP A 262 -6.00 -40.20 -1.61
N GLY A 263 -5.87 -38.92 -1.85
CA GLY A 263 -6.98 -38.04 -2.28
C GLY A 263 -7.27 -36.88 -1.36
N PRO A 264 -8.52 -36.37 -1.34
CA PRO A 264 -8.89 -35.17 -0.57
C PRO A 264 -8.92 -35.44 0.94
N ILE A 265 -8.25 -34.60 1.73
CA ILE A 265 -8.24 -34.69 3.19
C ILE A 265 -9.37 -33.85 3.76
N ASN A 266 -10.26 -34.48 4.50
CA ASN A 266 -11.26 -33.77 5.28
C ASN A 266 -10.75 -33.57 6.72
N TRP A 267 -10.38 -32.32 7.04
CA TRP A 267 -9.98 -31.96 8.40
C TRP A 267 -11.15 -31.64 9.35
N HIS A 268 -12.38 -31.84 8.90
CA HIS A 268 -13.59 -31.57 9.70
C HIS A 268 -13.62 -30.17 10.33
N LEU A 269 -13.12 -29.15 9.62
CA LEU A 269 -12.95 -27.80 10.13
C LEU A 269 -14.26 -27.15 10.54
N LYS A 270 -15.32 -27.42 9.80
CA LYS A 270 -16.65 -26.90 10.07
C LYS A 270 -17.20 -27.49 11.36
N GLU A 271 -17.07 -28.80 11.52
CA GLU A 271 -17.50 -29.55 12.70
C GLU A 271 -16.73 -29.12 13.94
N GLN A 272 -15.41 -29.00 13.84
CA GLN A 272 -14.56 -28.48 14.92
C GLN A 272 -15.00 -27.08 15.36
N LEU A 273 -15.23 -26.19 14.41
CA LEU A 273 -15.68 -24.81 14.70
C LEU A 273 -17.05 -24.82 15.40
N ALA A 274 -18.00 -25.60 14.89
CA ALA A 274 -19.35 -25.70 15.47
C ALA A 274 -19.35 -26.25 16.91
N ILE A 275 -18.50 -27.25 17.20
CA ILE A 275 -18.35 -27.80 18.54
C ILE A 275 -17.78 -26.73 19.48
N CYS A 276 -16.70 -26.06 19.08
CA CYS A 276 -16.06 -25.05 19.92
C CYS A 276 -16.95 -23.82 20.15
N GLU A 277 -17.72 -23.39 19.17
CA GLU A 277 -18.71 -22.32 19.34
C GLU A 277 -19.77 -22.68 20.39
N LYS A 278 -20.27 -23.89 20.35
CA LYS A 278 -21.24 -24.39 21.37
C LYS A 278 -20.63 -24.46 22.77
N GLN A 279 -19.35 -24.72 22.89
CA GLN A 279 -18.62 -24.83 24.14
C GLN A 279 -18.01 -23.50 24.62
N GLY A 280 -18.12 -22.41 23.83
CA GLY A 280 -17.47 -21.13 24.13
C GLY A 280 -15.94 -21.18 24.06
N LEU A 281 -15.37 -22.15 23.32
CA LEU A 281 -13.94 -22.33 23.19
C LEU A 281 -13.40 -21.59 21.99
N ASN A 282 -12.17 -21.06 22.10
CA ASN A 282 -11.50 -20.34 21.03
C ASN A 282 -10.48 -21.22 20.30
N LEU A 283 -10.78 -21.56 19.05
CA LEU A 283 -9.86 -22.30 18.16
C LEU A 283 -8.79 -21.44 17.47
N LEU A 284 -8.92 -20.12 17.55
CA LEU A 284 -8.02 -19.25 16.81
C LEU A 284 -6.76 -18.93 17.61
N PRO A 285 -5.61 -18.85 16.93
CA PRO A 285 -4.38 -18.39 17.54
C PRO A 285 -4.43 -16.88 17.82
N PRO A 286 -3.45 -16.33 18.58
CA PRO A 286 -3.35 -14.90 18.81
C PRO A 286 -3.02 -14.16 17.50
N LEU A 287 -4.02 -13.51 16.90
CA LEU A 287 -3.92 -12.78 15.63
C LEU A 287 -3.45 -11.32 15.79
N GLY A 288 -3.12 -10.89 17.00
CA GLY A 288 -2.75 -9.50 17.30
C GLY A 288 -3.94 -8.53 17.19
N LYS A 289 -3.69 -7.23 17.09
CA LYS A 289 -4.71 -6.20 16.92
C LYS A 289 -5.38 -6.31 15.55
N GLU A 290 -6.57 -5.72 15.39
CA GLU A 290 -7.26 -5.64 14.10
C GLU A 290 -6.33 -5.04 13.02
N GLY A 291 -6.31 -5.69 11.85
CA GLY A 291 -5.41 -5.35 10.74
C GLY A 291 -4.03 -6.02 10.79
N ASN A 292 -3.68 -6.74 11.86
CA ASN A 292 -2.36 -7.33 12.05
C ASN A 292 -2.33 -8.87 11.90
N ALA A 293 -3.44 -9.53 11.58
CA ALA A 293 -3.45 -11.00 11.45
C ALA A 293 -2.47 -11.50 10.39
N GLY A 294 -2.26 -10.74 9.30
CA GLY A 294 -1.25 -11.07 8.29
C GLY A 294 0.18 -11.05 8.85
N ASP A 295 0.50 -10.09 9.73
CA ASP A 295 1.80 -10.01 10.39
C ASP A 295 1.97 -11.12 11.44
N ALA A 296 0.92 -11.48 12.17
CA ALA A 296 0.94 -12.61 13.09
C ALA A 296 1.20 -13.94 12.35
N CYS A 297 0.49 -14.20 11.24
CA CYS A 297 0.75 -15.36 10.38
C CYS A 297 2.18 -15.37 9.86
N ARG A 298 2.68 -14.24 9.33
CA ARG A 298 4.05 -14.10 8.83
C ARG A 298 5.07 -14.40 9.92
N THR A 299 4.87 -13.85 11.12
CA THR A 299 5.76 -14.05 12.26
C THR A 299 5.78 -15.51 12.71
N TYR A 300 4.62 -16.17 12.77
CA TYR A 300 4.55 -17.58 13.11
C TYR A 300 5.27 -18.46 12.08
N LEU A 301 4.99 -18.25 10.80
CA LEU A 301 5.61 -19.01 9.71
C LEU A 301 7.13 -18.81 9.63
N SER A 302 7.61 -17.58 9.82
CA SER A 302 9.05 -17.27 9.75
C SER A 302 9.91 -18.02 10.79
N ARG A 303 9.29 -18.55 11.84
CA ARG A 303 9.94 -19.36 12.86
C ARG A 303 10.02 -20.86 12.51
N ARG A 304 9.51 -21.28 11.34
CA ARG A 304 9.43 -22.69 10.92
C ARG A 304 10.53 -22.99 9.91
N LYS A 305 11.38 -23.99 10.21
CA LYS A 305 12.46 -24.43 9.30
C LYS A 305 11.92 -24.87 7.94
N VAL A 306 10.76 -25.57 7.94
CA VAL A 306 10.08 -26.01 6.71
C VAL A 306 9.65 -24.82 5.84
N TRP A 307 9.13 -23.75 6.46
CA TRP A 307 8.78 -22.53 5.74
C TRP A 307 9.97 -21.88 5.06
N GLU A 308 11.12 -21.85 5.75
CA GLU A 308 12.34 -21.31 5.18
C GLU A 308 12.89 -22.17 4.04
N ALA A 309 12.77 -23.50 4.15
CA ALA A 309 13.13 -24.42 3.06
C ALA A 309 12.29 -24.18 1.82
N ILE A 310 10.95 -24.10 1.96
CA ILE A 310 10.03 -23.77 0.87
C ILE A 310 10.36 -22.37 0.27
N ARG A 311 10.69 -21.39 1.09
CA ARG A 311 11.07 -20.06 0.62
C ARG A 311 12.31 -20.10 -0.28
N LYS A 312 13.32 -20.91 0.07
CA LYS A 312 14.52 -21.09 -0.75
C LYS A 312 14.21 -21.79 -2.07
N GLU A 313 13.31 -22.77 -2.08
CA GLU A 313 12.82 -23.44 -3.29
C GLU A 313 12.17 -22.41 -4.24
N VAL A 314 11.21 -21.63 -3.71
CA VAL A 314 10.41 -20.66 -4.45
C VAL A 314 11.20 -19.45 -4.96
N SER A 315 12.19 -18.99 -4.21
CA SER A 315 12.99 -17.81 -4.59
C SER A 315 13.81 -18.02 -5.87
N ARG A 316 14.13 -19.27 -6.22
CA ARG A 316 14.81 -19.63 -7.47
C ARG A 316 13.96 -19.31 -8.71
N GLU A 317 12.64 -19.27 -8.56
CA GLU A 317 11.69 -19.01 -9.65
C GLU A 317 11.25 -17.54 -9.71
N ASN A 318 11.91 -16.63 -9.00
CA ASN A 318 11.56 -15.21 -8.87
C ASN A 318 10.12 -14.97 -8.37
N GLN A 319 9.61 -15.89 -7.57
CA GLN A 319 8.29 -15.82 -6.95
C GLN A 319 8.40 -15.45 -5.46
N GLU A 320 7.32 -14.99 -4.87
CA GLU A 320 7.28 -14.56 -3.48
C GLU A 320 6.41 -15.49 -2.63
N LEU A 321 7.02 -16.10 -1.60
CA LEU A 321 6.31 -16.89 -0.61
C LEU A 321 5.89 -16.01 0.56
N THR A 322 4.58 -15.92 0.79
CA THR A 322 3.97 -15.17 1.90
C THR A 322 2.82 -15.96 2.53
N ALA A 323 2.27 -15.47 3.64
CA ALA A 323 1.04 -16.07 4.20
C ALA A 323 -0.13 -16.09 3.19
N TYR A 324 -0.12 -15.20 2.19
CA TYR A 324 -1.09 -15.23 1.10
C TYR A 324 -0.89 -16.40 0.12
N SER A 325 0.23 -17.10 0.17
CA SER A 325 0.49 -18.27 -0.69
C SER A 325 -0.50 -19.41 -0.47
N PHE A 326 -1.05 -19.55 0.72
CA PHE A 326 -2.18 -20.44 0.99
C PHE A 326 -3.45 -20.03 0.20
N ARG A 327 -3.74 -18.74 0.18
CA ARG A 327 -4.89 -18.20 -0.58
C ARG A 327 -4.63 -18.22 -2.09
N HIS A 328 -3.37 -18.06 -2.53
CA HIS A 328 -3.00 -18.26 -3.93
C HIS A 328 -3.18 -19.70 -4.36
N ARG A 329 -2.92 -20.68 -3.47
CA ARG A 329 -3.23 -22.09 -3.70
C ARG A 329 -4.71 -22.29 -3.99
N TYR A 330 -5.61 -21.71 -3.20
CA TYR A 330 -7.04 -21.82 -3.42
C TYR A 330 -7.45 -21.31 -4.82
N ALA A 331 -6.92 -20.16 -5.23
CA ALA A 331 -7.17 -19.64 -6.57
C ALA A 331 -6.60 -20.57 -7.67
N TYR A 332 -5.37 -21.04 -7.48
CA TYR A 332 -4.69 -21.92 -8.44
C TYR A 332 -5.48 -23.22 -8.67
N TYR A 333 -5.82 -23.93 -7.61
CA TYR A 333 -6.59 -25.16 -7.73
C TYR A 333 -8.06 -24.90 -8.08
N GLY A 334 -8.59 -23.73 -7.73
CA GLY A 334 -9.91 -23.30 -8.19
C GLY A 334 -10.02 -23.26 -9.71
N HIS A 335 -8.95 -22.81 -10.39
CA HIS A 335 -8.87 -22.79 -11.86
C HIS A 335 -8.51 -24.16 -12.47
N ASN A 336 -7.61 -24.90 -11.82
CA ASN A 336 -6.95 -26.05 -12.46
C ASN A 336 -7.44 -27.42 -11.98
N ARG A 337 -8.30 -27.47 -10.94
CA ARG A 337 -8.89 -28.75 -10.48
C ARG A 337 -10.33 -28.84 -10.96
N PRO A 338 -10.67 -29.90 -11.74
CA PRO A 338 -12.03 -30.08 -12.21
C PRO A 338 -13.00 -30.32 -11.03
N LYS A 339 -14.26 -30.04 -11.25
CA LYS A 339 -15.39 -30.45 -10.40
C LYS A 339 -15.66 -31.95 -10.58
N ALA A 340 -16.58 -32.50 -9.77
CA ALA A 340 -16.99 -33.90 -9.89
C ALA A 340 -17.57 -34.26 -11.27
N ASP A 341 -18.15 -33.28 -11.97
CA ASP A 341 -18.69 -33.44 -13.33
C ASP A 341 -17.62 -33.27 -14.44
N GLY A 342 -16.34 -33.15 -14.08
CA GLY A 342 -15.23 -32.92 -14.99
C GLY A 342 -15.08 -31.48 -15.49
N SER A 343 -16.06 -30.59 -15.26
CA SER A 343 -15.98 -29.20 -15.69
C SER A 343 -15.13 -28.35 -14.74
N TYR A 344 -14.66 -27.19 -15.24
CA TYR A 344 -13.90 -26.25 -14.45
C TYR A 344 -14.80 -25.13 -13.87
N ARG A 345 -14.33 -24.49 -12.78
CA ARG A 345 -15.02 -23.35 -12.18
C ARG A 345 -14.80 -22.11 -13.02
N ALA A 346 -15.87 -21.35 -13.25
CA ALA A 346 -15.74 -20.04 -13.88
C ALA A 346 -14.96 -19.07 -12.96
N PRO A 347 -14.15 -18.16 -13.50
CA PRO A 347 -13.40 -17.17 -12.73
C PRO A 347 -14.27 -16.36 -11.75
N LYS A 348 -15.51 -16.05 -12.14
CA LYS A 348 -16.48 -15.35 -11.29
C LYS A 348 -16.85 -16.16 -10.04
N GLN A 349 -17.06 -17.47 -10.17
CA GLN A 349 -17.37 -18.36 -9.03
C GLN A 349 -16.21 -18.39 -8.03
N ILE A 350 -14.96 -18.45 -8.52
CA ILE A 350 -13.77 -18.44 -7.67
C ILE A 350 -13.63 -17.07 -6.99
N ALA A 351 -13.86 -15.97 -7.73
CA ALA A 351 -13.84 -14.62 -7.19
C ALA A 351 -14.82 -14.43 -6.03
N ASP A 352 -16.06 -14.88 -6.20
CA ASP A 352 -17.13 -14.80 -5.21
C ASP A 352 -16.78 -15.63 -3.96
N ALA A 353 -16.35 -16.88 -4.16
CA ALA A 353 -15.89 -17.75 -3.06
C ALA A 353 -14.74 -17.10 -2.27
N MET A 354 -13.84 -16.39 -2.93
CA MET A 354 -12.73 -15.65 -2.30
C MET A 354 -13.12 -14.27 -1.76
N GLY A 355 -14.31 -13.76 -2.03
CA GLY A 355 -14.79 -12.45 -1.55
C GLY A 355 -14.06 -11.27 -2.18
N HIS A 356 -13.98 -11.23 -3.52
CA HIS A 356 -13.52 -10.08 -4.29
C HIS A 356 -14.23 -10.00 -5.64
N THR A 357 -14.14 -8.85 -6.30
CA THR A 357 -14.74 -8.65 -7.63
C THR A 357 -14.01 -9.47 -8.69
N LEU A 358 -14.69 -9.75 -9.79
CA LEU A 358 -14.09 -10.45 -10.94
C LEU A 358 -12.84 -9.71 -11.44
N ASP A 359 -12.88 -8.38 -11.57
CA ASP A 359 -11.72 -7.58 -12.00
C ASP A 359 -10.51 -7.76 -11.08
N THR A 360 -10.73 -7.73 -9.76
CA THR A 360 -9.67 -7.98 -8.78
C THR A 360 -9.12 -9.40 -8.92
N HIS A 361 -9.99 -10.37 -9.23
CA HIS A 361 -9.59 -11.75 -9.45
C HIS A 361 -8.74 -11.89 -10.70
N LEU A 362 -9.19 -11.36 -11.83
CA LEU A 362 -8.46 -11.41 -13.09
C LEU A 362 -7.10 -10.71 -12.99
N LEU A 363 -7.03 -9.53 -12.40
CA LEU A 363 -5.77 -8.81 -12.16
C LEU A 363 -4.75 -9.59 -11.32
N SER A 364 -5.22 -10.46 -10.42
CA SER A 364 -4.35 -11.17 -9.47
C SER A 364 -4.07 -12.61 -9.86
N TYR A 365 -5.00 -13.27 -10.52
CA TYR A 365 -5.04 -14.73 -10.69
C TYR A 365 -5.27 -15.21 -12.11
N SER A 366 -5.48 -14.36 -13.13
CA SER A 366 -5.61 -14.77 -14.54
C SER A 366 -4.42 -15.62 -15.02
N ARG A 367 -3.24 -15.39 -14.46
CA ARG A 367 -2.03 -16.18 -14.72
C ARG A 367 -2.14 -17.66 -14.34
N PHE A 368 -3.11 -18.05 -13.51
CA PHE A 368 -3.37 -19.44 -13.11
C PHE A 368 -4.33 -20.14 -14.05
N GLN A 369 -4.99 -19.41 -14.94
CA GLN A 369 -5.82 -20.02 -15.97
C GLN A 369 -4.95 -20.78 -16.95
N THR A 370 -5.41 -21.92 -17.38
CA THR A 370 -4.79 -22.68 -18.47
C THR A 370 -4.80 -21.83 -19.74
N LYS A 371 -3.66 -21.73 -20.41
CA LYS A 371 -3.51 -21.03 -21.68
C LYS A 371 -3.69 -21.95 -22.89
N ASP A 372 -4.34 -23.07 -22.69
CA ASP A 372 -4.58 -23.98 -23.78
C ASP A 372 -5.70 -23.44 -24.68
N LEU A 373 -5.28 -22.54 -25.57
CA LEU A 373 -6.18 -21.98 -26.58
C LEU A 373 -6.57 -23.00 -27.64
N ALA A 374 -5.70 -23.96 -27.89
CA ALA A 374 -5.99 -24.98 -28.90
C ALA A 374 -7.21 -25.83 -28.49
N SER A 375 -7.22 -26.33 -27.26
CA SER A 375 -8.39 -27.10 -26.76
C SER A 375 -9.62 -26.22 -26.54
N ALA A 376 -9.43 -24.95 -26.24
CA ALA A 376 -10.55 -24.00 -26.01
C ALA A 376 -11.31 -23.66 -27.33
N PHE A 377 -10.64 -23.74 -28.46
CA PHE A 377 -11.19 -23.44 -29.79
C PHE A 377 -11.27 -24.70 -30.71
N ASP A 378 -11.06 -25.87 -30.16
CA ASP A 378 -11.20 -27.13 -30.90
C ASP A 378 -12.68 -27.53 -30.98
N GLU A 379 -13.33 -27.10 -32.06
CA GLU A 379 -14.71 -27.47 -32.39
C GLU A 379 -14.82 -28.88 -33.01
N THR A 380 -13.70 -29.54 -33.37
CA THR A 380 -13.70 -30.85 -34.03
C THR A 380 -14.24 -31.94 -33.11
N SER A 381 -14.11 -31.79 -31.79
CA SER A 381 -14.69 -32.71 -30.80
C SER A 381 -16.23 -32.69 -30.77
N LEU A 382 -16.89 -31.66 -31.32
CA LEU A 382 -18.35 -31.56 -31.42
C LEU A 382 -18.90 -32.34 -32.63
N LEU A 383 -18.08 -32.57 -33.66
CA LEU A 383 -18.47 -33.26 -34.87
C LEU A 383 -18.62 -34.77 -34.68
N VAL A 384 -18.08 -35.35 -33.61
CA VAL A 384 -18.11 -36.81 -33.34
C VAL A 384 -19.41 -37.26 -32.65
N LYS A 385 -20.26 -36.36 -32.18
CA LYS A 385 -21.53 -36.69 -31.50
C LYS A 385 -22.79 -36.55 -32.35
N GLY A 386 -22.65 -36.26 -33.61
CA GLY A 386 -23.78 -36.00 -34.48
C GLY A 386 -23.64 -36.69 -35.82
N THR A 387 -23.58 -38.02 -35.88
CA THR A 387 -23.95 -38.82 -37.05
C THR A 387 -23.78 -40.32 -36.77
N PHE A 388 -24.80 -40.97 -36.62
CA PHE A 388 -25.29 -42.15 -37.35
C PHE A 388 -26.45 -42.77 -36.58
#